data_46bb9c0e60c519ff3c93a167ae661cfd
#
_entry.id   46bb9c0e60c519ff3c93a167ae661cfd
#
_cell.length_a   1.000
_cell.length_b   1.000
_cell.length_c   1.000
_cell.angle_alpha   90.00
_cell.angle_beta   90.00
_cell.angle_gamma   90.00
#
_symmetry.space_group_name_H-M   'P 1'
#
loop_
_entity.id
_entity.type
_entity.pdbx_description
1 polymer ?
#
loop_
_entity_poly.entity_id
_entity_poly.type
_entity_poly.pdbx_seq_one_letter_code
_entity_poly.pdbx_strand_id
1 'polypeptide(L)'
;MKVSAFLTLVAGLVLGFFIGRAWTPSTATPTAQRPGTPPPRQKADATVFRLPVDDSPARGAPDALVTLVEFSDYQCPYCRQASSTVAQVEKKYAGKIRLVMKQYPLTQIHPMAMGAARAAVAAGMQGRYWEMHDRLFGSAQLDPDSLERHAREIGLDVERWKRDQNDPKVKAVIDRDMELASNVNVSGTPAFFVNGRRLPGGAAPLDAFSSLIDEELAKAEGLVRQGVPASQVYAKIQEKAVTSAAPPPVVKKVDVPADAPSFGPAMAKVTIVQWSDFQCPYCSRAAPMVAQIRETYPKDVRFAFRHFPLPPTMHPDAALAARAGVAAQAQGKFWQMHDWMYAHQHELDQASLEKAAGSLGLDVARFRAALANAATEARVKADIDAGSAVGVSATPTFFVNGREHVGGWASFESLKSEIDKEIARADKLLSSGVKPADLYGRLIADSAGPSGARN
;
A
#
# COMPACT_ATOMS: atom_id res chain seq x y z
N MET A 1 73.96 -9.50 7.45
CA MET A 1 75.04 -8.46 7.55
C MET A 1 74.31 -7.12 7.38
N LYS A 2 74.13 -6.42 8.46
CA LYS A 2 74.78 -5.16 8.85
C LYS A 2 74.40 -4.01 7.90
N VAL A 3 73.60 -3.03 8.36
CA VAL A 3 73.92 -1.72 8.98
C VAL A 3 73.84 -0.61 7.91
N SER A 4 73.29 0.57 8.00
CA SER A 4 73.02 1.49 9.08
C SER A 4 72.35 2.75 8.53
N ALA A 5 71.66 3.44 9.40
CA ALA A 5 71.07 4.78 9.28
C ALA A 5 72.02 5.88 8.74
N PHE A 6 71.43 6.97 8.22
CA PHE A 6 71.89 8.35 8.51
C PHE A 6 70.74 9.37 8.44
N LEU A 7 70.62 10.08 9.55
CA LEU A 7 69.82 11.29 9.75
C LEU A 7 70.44 12.46 8.94
N THR A 8 69.65 13.37 8.43
CA THR A 8 70.02 14.77 8.31
C THR A 8 68.81 15.70 8.52
N LEU A 9 68.93 16.47 9.57
CA LEU A 9 68.09 17.56 10.03
C LEU A 9 68.39 18.83 9.22
N VAL A 10 67.40 19.54 8.70
CA VAL A 10 67.54 20.95 8.29
C VAL A 10 66.39 21.74 8.90
N ALA A 11 66.75 22.60 9.84
CA ALA A 11 65.88 23.59 10.46
C ALA A 11 65.73 24.80 9.49
N GLY A 12 64.50 25.22 9.27
CA GLY A 12 64.17 26.48 8.58
C GLY A 12 63.17 27.25 9.44
N LEU A 13 63.66 28.25 10.15
CA LEU A 13 62.88 29.24 10.89
C LEU A 13 62.16 30.17 9.91
N VAL A 14 60.83 30.24 9.97
CA VAL A 14 60.08 31.39 9.45
C VAL A 14 59.15 31.87 10.57
N LEU A 15 59.46 33.05 11.14
CA LEU A 15 58.58 33.80 12.01
C LEU A 15 57.35 34.25 11.25
N GLY A 16 56.16 33.79 11.67
CA GLY A 16 54.88 34.30 11.28
C GLY A 16 54.03 34.62 12.51
N PHE A 17 53.72 35.91 12.67
CA PHE A 17 52.90 36.47 13.71
C PHE A 17 51.53 35.80 13.74
N PHE A 18 51.20 35.07 14.78
CA PHE A 18 49.81 34.64 15.08
C PHE A 18 49.32 35.35 16.33
N ILE A 19 48.32 36.21 16.12
CA ILE A 19 47.52 36.83 17.16
C ILE A 19 46.76 35.70 17.87
N GLY A 20 47.10 35.45 19.15
CA GLY A 20 46.45 34.45 19.97
C GLY A 20 45.01 34.80 20.29
N ARG A 21 44.10 34.04 19.77
CA ARG A 21 42.75 33.88 20.36
C ARG A 21 42.82 32.66 21.30
N ALA A 22 42.73 32.92 22.57
CA ALA A 22 42.63 31.91 23.59
C ALA A 22 41.40 31.03 23.34
N TRP A 23 41.61 29.78 22.99
CA TRP A 23 40.57 28.76 22.89
C TRP A 23 40.32 28.23 24.31
N THR A 24 39.24 28.68 24.94
CA THR A 24 38.74 28.09 26.19
C THR A 24 37.98 26.81 25.77
N PRO A 25 38.32 25.62 26.28
CA PRO A 25 37.50 24.45 26.08
C PRO A 25 36.19 24.63 26.85
N SER A 26 35.09 24.76 26.09
CA SER A 26 33.73 24.74 26.64
C SER A 26 33.46 23.33 27.15
N THR A 27 33.46 23.16 28.47
CA THR A 27 32.94 21.98 29.14
C THR A 27 31.41 22.04 29.11
N ALA A 28 30.83 21.83 27.93
CA ALA A 28 29.40 21.56 27.82
C ALA A 28 29.18 20.11 28.30
N THR A 29 28.74 19.96 29.51
CA THR A 29 28.16 18.72 30.03
C THR A 29 27.05 18.28 29.09
N PRO A 30 27.00 17.03 28.61
CA PRO A 30 25.85 16.58 27.81
C PRO A 30 24.60 16.69 28.67
N THR A 31 23.77 17.66 28.37
CA THR A 31 22.45 17.73 28.97
C THR A 31 21.72 16.47 28.55
N ALA A 32 21.46 15.57 29.47
CA ALA A 32 20.61 14.41 29.25
C ALA A 32 19.29 14.92 28.70
N GLN A 33 19.01 14.58 27.42
CA GLN A 33 17.72 14.84 26.82
C GLN A 33 16.67 14.20 27.71
N ARG A 34 15.84 15.03 28.34
CA ARG A 34 14.62 14.55 29.00
C ARG A 34 13.88 13.68 27.98
N PRO A 35 13.36 12.50 28.37
CA PRO A 35 12.48 11.73 27.51
C PRO A 35 11.39 12.66 27.00
N GLY A 36 11.34 12.84 25.68
CA GLY A 36 10.34 13.70 25.05
C GLY A 36 8.95 13.26 25.51
N THR A 37 8.13 14.23 25.85
CA THR A 37 6.70 14.00 26.13
C THR A 37 6.14 13.14 25.00
N PRO A 38 5.51 11.99 25.28
CA PRO A 38 4.93 11.18 24.21
C PRO A 38 3.96 12.05 23.40
N PRO A 39 3.91 11.88 22.08
CA PRO A 39 3.00 12.66 21.23
C PRO A 39 1.57 12.52 21.75
N PRO A 40 0.75 13.59 21.66
CA PRO A 40 -0.61 13.56 22.16
C PRO A 40 -1.35 12.35 21.57
N ARG A 41 -2.01 11.57 22.44
CA ARG A 41 -2.80 10.40 22.03
C ARG A 41 -3.81 10.84 20.98
N GLN A 42 -3.67 10.31 19.75
CA GLN A 42 -4.70 10.48 18.74
C GLN A 42 -5.97 9.82 19.27
N LYS A 43 -7.02 10.60 19.48
CA LYS A 43 -8.33 10.05 19.84
C LYS A 43 -8.81 9.18 18.68
N ALA A 44 -9.33 8.00 19.01
CA ALA A 44 -9.98 7.16 18.02
C ALA A 44 -11.14 7.94 17.37
N ASP A 45 -11.22 7.86 16.03
CA ASP A 45 -12.32 8.45 15.29
C ASP A 45 -13.66 7.91 15.82
N ALA A 46 -14.67 8.77 15.89
CA ALA A 46 -16.02 8.37 16.28
C ALA A 46 -16.73 7.54 15.20
N THR A 47 -16.20 7.49 14.00
CA THR A 47 -16.75 6.75 12.86
C THR A 47 -16.81 5.25 13.17
N VAL A 48 -17.98 4.66 13.02
CA VAL A 48 -18.20 3.22 13.12
C VAL A 48 -18.27 2.65 11.71
N PHE A 49 -17.32 1.78 11.37
CA PHE A 49 -17.24 1.10 10.08
C PHE A 49 -18.04 -0.20 10.11
N ARG A 50 -18.71 -0.53 8.99
CA ARG A 50 -19.41 -1.79 8.83
C ARG A 50 -18.41 -2.92 8.58
N LEU A 51 -18.35 -3.85 9.52
CA LEU A 51 -17.43 -4.99 9.49
C LEU A 51 -18.23 -6.29 9.68
N PRO A 52 -18.64 -6.97 8.59
CA PRO A 52 -19.27 -8.29 8.66
C PRO A 52 -18.33 -9.30 9.30
N VAL A 53 -18.86 -10.12 10.24
CA VAL A 53 -18.04 -11.05 11.02
C VAL A 53 -18.58 -12.49 11.01
N ASP A 54 -19.77 -12.73 10.44
CA ASP A 54 -20.56 -13.95 10.64
C ASP A 54 -19.87 -15.25 10.21
N ASP A 55 -19.02 -15.20 9.19
CA ASP A 55 -18.27 -16.33 8.64
C ASP A 55 -16.75 -16.22 8.84
N SER A 56 -16.33 -15.34 9.75
CA SER A 56 -14.92 -15.14 10.07
C SER A 56 -14.50 -15.92 11.30
N PRO A 57 -13.24 -16.38 11.36
CA PRO A 57 -12.72 -17.01 12.56
C PRO A 57 -12.85 -16.08 13.75
N ALA A 58 -13.55 -16.55 14.78
CA ALA A 58 -13.76 -15.81 16.02
C ALA A 58 -13.30 -16.62 17.23
N ARG A 59 -12.69 -15.91 18.21
CA ARG A 59 -12.28 -16.47 19.51
C ARG A 59 -12.85 -15.61 20.63
N GLY A 60 -13.40 -16.22 21.65
CA GLY A 60 -14.12 -15.56 22.76
C GLY A 60 -15.61 -15.89 22.78
N ALA A 61 -16.37 -15.27 23.69
CA ALA A 61 -17.79 -15.54 23.84
C ALA A 61 -18.59 -15.01 22.62
N PRO A 62 -19.51 -15.82 22.05
CA PRO A 62 -20.30 -15.41 20.88
C PRO A 62 -21.18 -14.18 21.15
N ASP A 63 -21.62 -14.01 22.40
CA ASP A 63 -22.46 -12.92 22.91
C ASP A 63 -21.65 -11.82 23.61
N ALA A 64 -20.32 -11.81 23.43
CA ALA A 64 -19.46 -10.76 23.96
C ALA A 64 -19.90 -9.37 23.45
N LEU A 65 -19.97 -8.42 24.39
CA LEU A 65 -20.47 -7.07 24.12
C LEU A 65 -19.53 -6.24 23.23
N VAL A 66 -18.26 -6.64 23.16
CA VAL A 66 -17.25 -5.97 22.32
C VAL A 66 -16.68 -6.96 21.31
N THR A 67 -16.72 -6.59 20.04
CA THR A 67 -16.07 -7.31 18.95
C THR A 67 -14.80 -6.55 18.54
N LEU A 68 -13.64 -7.20 18.72
CA LEU A 68 -12.34 -6.73 18.24
C LEU A 68 -12.06 -7.39 16.89
N VAL A 69 -12.05 -6.61 15.81
CA VAL A 69 -11.70 -7.10 14.47
C VAL A 69 -10.26 -6.73 14.17
N GLU A 70 -9.46 -7.72 13.77
CA GLU A 70 -8.06 -7.55 13.38
C GLU A 70 -7.89 -7.90 11.89
N PHE A 71 -7.37 -6.94 11.09
CA PHE A 71 -6.80 -7.23 9.78
C PHE A 71 -5.31 -7.49 9.94
N SER A 72 -4.87 -8.67 9.54
CA SER A 72 -3.53 -9.14 9.88
C SER A 72 -2.83 -9.90 8.76
N ASP A 73 -1.49 -9.93 8.88
CA ASP A 73 -0.57 -10.62 7.98
C ASP A 73 0.42 -11.44 8.84
N TYR A 74 0.47 -12.75 8.64
CA TYR A 74 1.31 -13.65 9.44
C TYR A 74 2.82 -13.43 9.24
N GLN A 75 3.25 -12.83 8.15
CA GLN A 75 4.65 -12.49 7.92
C GLN A 75 5.02 -11.10 8.45
N CYS A 76 4.03 -10.25 8.76
CA CYS A 76 4.27 -8.89 9.24
C CYS A 76 4.88 -8.90 10.65
N PRO A 77 6.06 -8.27 10.86
CA PRO A 77 6.69 -8.22 12.19
C PRO A 77 5.86 -7.45 13.21
N TYR A 78 5.13 -6.42 12.77
CA TYR A 78 4.24 -5.65 13.64
C TYR A 78 2.99 -6.44 14.05
N CYS A 79 2.46 -7.32 13.19
CA CYS A 79 1.37 -8.23 13.55
C CYS A 79 1.83 -9.23 14.61
N ARG A 80 3.02 -9.80 14.45
CA ARG A 80 3.63 -10.69 15.44
C ARG A 80 3.83 -9.98 16.78
N GLN A 81 4.30 -8.73 16.78
CA GLN A 81 4.40 -7.93 17.98
C GLN A 81 3.02 -7.69 18.62
N ALA A 82 2.03 -7.34 17.82
CA ALA A 82 0.68 -7.06 18.30
C ALA A 82 -0.01 -8.29 18.87
N SER A 83 0.28 -9.51 18.37
CA SER A 83 -0.35 -10.74 18.88
C SER A 83 -0.15 -10.94 20.38
N SER A 84 1.01 -10.55 20.93
CA SER A 84 1.28 -10.59 22.38
C SER A 84 0.42 -9.59 23.16
N THR A 85 0.18 -8.40 22.60
CA THR A 85 -0.71 -7.39 23.18
C THR A 85 -2.17 -7.84 23.11
N VAL A 86 -2.57 -8.41 21.99
CA VAL A 86 -3.94 -8.97 21.81
C VAL A 86 -4.21 -10.07 22.84
N ALA A 87 -3.24 -10.97 23.09
CA ALA A 87 -3.38 -12.00 24.12
C ALA A 87 -3.58 -11.38 25.54
N GLN A 88 -2.90 -10.28 25.85
CA GLN A 88 -3.11 -9.54 27.10
C GLN A 88 -4.51 -8.90 27.14
N VAL A 89 -5.00 -8.37 26.03
CA VAL A 89 -6.36 -7.82 25.89
C VAL A 89 -7.39 -8.93 26.11
N GLU A 90 -7.25 -10.08 25.44
CA GLU A 90 -8.15 -11.23 25.63
C GLU A 90 -8.20 -11.69 27.10
N LYS A 91 -7.04 -11.75 27.78
CA LYS A 91 -6.96 -12.09 29.19
C LYS A 91 -7.64 -11.05 30.08
N LYS A 92 -7.37 -9.75 29.84
CA LYS A 92 -7.93 -8.64 30.65
C LYS A 92 -9.45 -8.55 30.52
N TYR A 93 -9.98 -8.80 29.33
CA TYR A 93 -11.40 -8.65 29.01
C TYR A 93 -12.09 -10.01 28.76
N ALA A 94 -11.61 -11.07 29.40
CA ALA A 94 -12.18 -12.41 29.26
C ALA A 94 -13.70 -12.42 29.48
N GLY A 95 -14.44 -13.04 28.55
CA GLY A 95 -15.89 -13.05 28.51
C GLY A 95 -16.58 -11.76 28.06
N LYS A 96 -15.86 -10.66 27.92
CA LYS A 96 -16.40 -9.35 27.48
C LYS A 96 -16.10 -9.02 26.03
N ILE A 97 -15.07 -9.62 25.46
CA ILE A 97 -14.67 -9.43 24.07
C ILE A 97 -14.68 -10.74 23.29
N ARG A 98 -14.89 -10.62 21.98
CA ARG A 98 -14.51 -11.65 21.00
C ARG A 98 -13.54 -11.06 19.97
N LEU A 99 -12.49 -11.80 19.66
CA LEU A 99 -11.53 -11.47 18.59
C LEU A 99 -12.02 -12.09 17.29
N VAL A 100 -12.02 -11.32 16.23
CA VAL A 100 -12.36 -11.76 14.85
C VAL A 100 -11.20 -11.45 13.93
N MET A 101 -10.72 -12.46 13.21
CA MET A 101 -9.61 -12.32 12.26
C MET A 101 -10.09 -12.08 10.85
N LYS A 102 -9.39 -11.17 10.15
CA LYS A 102 -9.50 -10.86 8.73
C LYS A 102 -8.15 -10.98 8.06
N GLN A 103 -8.09 -11.67 6.93
CA GLN A 103 -6.86 -11.89 6.19
C GLN A 103 -6.49 -10.66 5.38
N TYR A 104 -5.27 -10.14 5.57
CA TYR A 104 -4.74 -9.04 4.76
C TYR A 104 -3.26 -9.25 4.42
N PRO A 105 -2.93 -10.29 3.61
CA PRO A 105 -1.57 -10.62 3.23
C PRO A 105 -0.96 -9.54 2.32
N LEU A 106 0.11 -8.89 2.76
CA LEU A 106 0.83 -7.83 2.03
C LEU A 106 1.88 -8.46 1.10
N THR A 107 1.43 -9.16 0.07
CA THR A 107 2.27 -10.02 -0.79
C THR A 107 3.42 -9.30 -1.48
N GLN A 108 3.36 -7.97 -1.63
CA GLN A 108 4.40 -7.17 -2.28
C GLN A 108 5.66 -7.02 -1.41
N ILE A 109 5.49 -7.06 -0.08
CA ILE A 109 6.60 -6.93 0.88
C ILE A 109 6.78 -8.18 1.72
N HIS A 110 5.81 -9.09 1.71
CA HIS A 110 5.77 -10.33 2.48
C HIS A 110 5.47 -11.52 1.55
N PRO A 111 6.47 -12.10 0.88
CA PRO A 111 6.26 -13.12 -0.14
C PRO A 111 5.60 -14.41 0.38
N MET A 112 5.73 -14.72 1.68
CA MET A 112 5.12 -15.92 2.29
C MET A 112 3.73 -15.64 2.88
N ALA A 113 3.28 -14.38 2.91
CA ALA A 113 2.04 -13.99 3.59
C ALA A 113 0.80 -14.69 3.00
N MET A 114 0.71 -14.80 1.67
CA MET A 114 -0.42 -15.46 1.01
C MET A 114 -0.47 -16.96 1.33
N GLY A 115 0.68 -17.64 1.33
CA GLY A 115 0.79 -19.04 1.72
C GLY A 115 0.33 -19.26 3.16
N ALA A 116 0.78 -18.44 4.09
CA ALA A 116 0.39 -18.49 5.50
C ALA A 116 -1.12 -18.18 5.70
N ALA A 117 -1.68 -17.20 4.99
CA ALA A 117 -3.11 -16.91 5.04
C ALA A 117 -3.96 -18.10 4.55
N ARG A 118 -3.59 -18.71 3.41
CA ARG A 118 -4.25 -19.93 2.90
C ARG A 118 -4.14 -21.09 3.89
N ALA A 119 -2.97 -21.27 4.50
CA ALA A 119 -2.73 -22.30 5.50
C ALA A 119 -3.67 -22.19 6.70
N ALA A 120 -3.86 -20.96 7.21
CA ALA A 120 -4.76 -20.68 8.33
C ALA A 120 -6.24 -20.92 7.97
N VAL A 121 -6.69 -20.39 6.81
CA VAL A 121 -8.09 -20.56 6.36
C VAL A 121 -8.39 -22.03 6.08
N ALA A 122 -7.48 -22.76 5.42
CA ALA A 122 -7.62 -24.20 5.17
C ALA A 122 -7.66 -25.02 6.48
N ALA A 123 -6.86 -24.65 7.49
CA ALA A 123 -6.95 -25.25 8.82
C ALA A 123 -8.32 -25.01 9.47
N GLY A 124 -8.92 -23.84 9.22
CA GLY A 124 -10.29 -23.49 9.64
C GLY A 124 -11.34 -24.42 9.04
N MET A 125 -11.16 -24.94 7.82
CA MET A 125 -12.07 -25.92 7.20
C MET A 125 -12.07 -27.28 7.94
N GLN A 126 -11.08 -27.50 8.81
CA GLN A 126 -10.98 -28.66 9.70
C GLN A 126 -11.17 -28.28 11.18
N GLY A 127 -11.68 -27.07 11.47
CA GLY A 127 -11.93 -26.58 12.83
C GLY A 127 -10.69 -26.22 13.65
N ARG A 128 -9.53 -26.04 12.99
CA ARG A 128 -8.22 -25.80 13.64
C ARG A 128 -7.60 -24.45 13.25
N TYR A 129 -8.45 -23.46 12.96
CA TYR A 129 -7.97 -22.12 12.57
C TYR A 129 -7.04 -21.51 13.61
N TRP A 130 -7.48 -21.51 14.89
CA TRP A 130 -6.76 -20.80 15.95
C TRP A 130 -5.47 -21.51 16.36
N GLU A 131 -5.42 -22.82 16.30
CA GLU A 131 -4.18 -23.57 16.51
C GLU A 131 -3.16 -23.27 15.42
N MET A 132 -3.59 -23.18 14.15
CA MET A 132 -2.73 -22.78 13.05
C MET A 132 -2.30 -21.30 13.22
N HIS A 133 -3.22 -20.41 13.54
CA HIS A 133 -2.94 -19.00 13.81
C HIS A 133 -1.83 -18.81 14.85
N ASP A 134 -1.95 -19.51 15.99
CA ASP A 134 -0.99 -19.40 17.08
C ASP A 134 0.39 -19.95 16.66
N ARG A 135 0.43 -21.02 15.83
CA ARG A 135 1.70 -21.54 15.25
C ARG A 135 2.34 -20.57 14.29
N LEU A 136 1.57 -19.94 13.41
CA LEU A 136 2.08 -19.01 12.41
C LEU A 136 2.69 -17.76 13.04
N PHE A 137 2.07 -17.18 14.07
CA PHE A 137 2.65 -16.07 14.80
C PHE A 137 3.79 -16.48 15.73
N GLY A 138 3.77 -17.71 16.24
CA GLY A 138 4.85 -18.28 17.07
C GLY A 138 6.10 -18.68 16.27
N SER A 139 6.02 -18.79 14.94
CA SER A 139 7.12 -19.22 14.07
C SER A 139 7.67 -18.07 13.25
N ALA A 140 9.00 -18.05 13.05
CA ALA A 140 9.64 -17.17 12.06
C ALA A 140 9.63 -17.77 10.64
N GLN A 141 9.36 -19.08 10.51
CA GLN A 141 9.42 -19.82 9.25
C GLN A 141 8.01 -20.07 8.74
N LEU A 142 7.71 -19.54 7.56
CA LEU A 142 6.42 -19.62 6.88
C LEU A 142 6.55 -20.22 5.46
N ASP A 143 7.68 -20.91 5.19
CA ASP A 143 7.89 -21.66 3.96
C ASP A 143 6.95 -22.90 3.91
N PRO A 144 6.70 -23.47 2.72
CA PRO A 144 5.75 -24.55 2.56
C PRO A 144 6.00 -25.75 3.48
N ASP A 145 7.28 -26.14 3.69
CA ASP A 145 7.63 -27.28 4.55
C ASP A 145 7.34 -26.99 6.01
N SER A 146 7.58 -25.77 6.44
CA SER A 146 7.24 -25.29 7.80
C SER A 146 5.73 -25.26 8.03
N LEU A 147 4.96 -24.78 7.04
CA LEU A 147 3.50 -24.78 7.10
C LEU A 147 2.95 -26.21 7.19
N GLU A 148 3.49 -27.15 6.42
CA GLU A 148 3.10 -28.57 6.49
C GLU A 148 3.43 -29.19 7.84
N ARG A 149 4.62 -28.90 8.39
CA ARG A 149 5.00 -29.33 9.74
C ARG A 149 3.99 -28.82 10.79
N HIS A 150 3.62 -27.54 10.74
CA HIS A 150 2.62 -26.98 11.63
C HIS A 150 1.25 -27.67 11.49
N ALA A 151 0.81 -27.94 10.26
CA ALA A 151 -0.43 -28.67 10.00
C ALA A 151 -0.41 -30.06 10.65
N ARG A 152 0.69 -30.79 10.54
CA ARG A 152 0.88 -32.10 11.16
C ARG A 152 0.89 -32.02 12.69
N GLU A 153 1.60 -31.04 13.25
CA GLU A 153 1.71 -30.83 14.69
C GLU A 153 0.39 -30.49 15.38
N ILE A 154 -0.52 -29.80 14.68
CA ILE A 154 -1.86 -29.49 15.20
C ILE A 154 -2.89 -30.57 14.85
N GLY A 155 -2.47 -31.71 14.27
CA GLY A 155 -3.32 -32.88 14.03
C GLY A 155 -4.30 -32.73 12.87
N LEU A 156 -3.96 -31.96 11.83
CA LEU A 156 -4.76 -31.88 10.59
C LEU A 156 -4.58 -33.15 9.73
N ASP A 157 -5.61 -33.49 8.96
CA ASP A 157 -5.43 -34.29 7.75
C ASP A 157 -4.62 -33.45 6.74
N VAL A 158 -3.33 -33.72 6.67
CA VAL A 158 -2.36 -32.93 5.91
C VAL A 158 -2.65 -32.96 4.41
N GLU A 159 -3.04 -34.12 3.88
CA GLU A 159 -3.34 -34.26 2.45
C GLU A 159 -4.63 -33.50 2.07
N ARG A 160 -5.64 -33.54 2.93
CA ARG A 160 -6.84 -32.74 2.77
C ARG A 160 -6.49 -31.24 2.88
N TRP A 161 -5.72 -30.84 3.90
CA TRP A 161 -5.32 -29.44 4.11
C TRP A 161 -4.52 -28.86 2.93
N LYS A 162 -3.63 -29.66 2.29
CA LYS A 162 -2.91 -29.26 1.06
C LYS A 162 -3.87 -28.96 -0.09
N ARG A 163 -4.89 -29.83 -0.27
CA ARG A 163 -5.92 -29.58 -1.30
C ARG A 163 -6.75 -28.36 -0.97
N ASP A 164 -7.18 -28.23 0.28
CA ASP A 164 -8.04 -27.15 0.75
C ASP A 164 -7.38 -25.78 0.58
N GLN A 165 -6.06 -25.64 0.70
CA GLN A 165 -5.35 -24.36 0.44
C GLN A 165 -5.60 -23.80 -0.96
N ASN A 166 -5.92 -24.65 -1.93
CA ASN A 166 -6.21 -24.26 -3.31
C ASN A 166 -7.71 -24.28 -3.61
N ASP A 167 -8.56 -24.52 -2.61
CA ASP A 167 -10.02 -24.47 -2.77
C ASP A 167 -10.44 -23.03 -3.08
N PRO A 168 -11.32 -22.82 -4.08
CA PRO A 168 -11.89 -21.51 -4.39
C PRO A 168 -12.52 -20.80 -3.18
N LYS A 169 -13.04 -21.55 -2.20
CA LYS A 169 -13.58 -20.99 -0.97
C LYS A 169 -12.52 -20.30 -0.12
N VAL A 170 -11.31 -20.88 -0.02
CA VAL A 170 -10.18 -20.27 0.70
C VAL A 170 -9.77 -18.97 0.04
N LYS A 171 -9.67 -18.97 -1.29
CA LYS A 171 -9.41 -17.74 -2.06
C LYS A 171 -10.50 -16.69 -1.82
N ALA A 172 -11.77 -17.08 -1.90
CA ALA A 172 -12.89 -16.17 -1.73
C ALA A 172 -12.93 -15.51 -0.34
N VAL A 173 -12.55 -16.22 0.72
CA VAL A 173 -12.43 -15.66 2.09
C VAL A 173 -11.35 -14.57 2.12
N ILE A 174 -10.17 -14.85 1.58
CA ILE A 174 -9.06 -13.90 1.58
C ILE A 174 -9.40 -12.68 0.73
N ASP A 175 -9.92 -12.87 -0.49
CA ASP A 175 -10.30 -11.78 -1.39
C ASP A 175 -11.34 -10.85 -0.77
N ARG A 176 -12.38 -11.43 -0.15
CA ARG A 176 -13.42 -10.67 0.56
C ARG A 176 -12.86 -9.87 1.73
N ASP A 177 -11.96 -10.46 2.52
CA ASP A 177 -11.33 -9.76 3.64
C ASP A 177 -10.42 -8.62 3.14
N MET A 178 -9.70 -8.81 2.04
CA MET A 178 -8.90 -7.75 1.38
C MET A 178 -9.79 -6.65 0.79
N GLU A 179 -10.91 -6.99 0.17
CA GLU A 179 -11.88 -6.00 -0.32
C GLU A 179 -12.48 -5.19 0.85
N LEU A 180 -12.86 -5.88 1.93
CA LEU A 180 -13.35 -5.21 3.14
C LEU A 180 -12.31 -4.26 3.72
N ALA A 181 -11.04 -4.68 3.79
CA ALA A 181 -9.93 -3.85 4.25
C ALA A 181 -9.83 -2.55 3.42
N SER A 182 -9.90 -2.66 2.09
CA SER A 182 -9.93 -1.51 1.18
C SER A 182 -11.13 -0.59 1.46
N ASN A 183 -12.33 -1.18 1.64
CA ASN A 183 -13.55 -0.42 1.88
C ASN A 183 -13.53 0.36 3.21
N VAL A 184 -12.73 -0.06 4.19
CA VAL A 184 -12.57 0.63 5.48
C VAL A 184 -11.20 1.31 5.64
N ASN A 185 -10.52 1.59 4.52
CA ASN A 185 -9.21 2.27 4.45
C ASN A 185 -8.11 1.62 5.30
N VAL A 186 -8.05 0.30 5.32
CA VAL A 186 -6.90 -0.43 5.86
C VAL A 186 -5.82 -0.46 4.77
N SER A 187 -4.71 0.23 5.00
CA SER A 187 -3.56 0.32 4.09
C SER A 187 -2.31 -0.40 4.61
N GLY A 188 -2.41 -1.07 5.76
CA GLY A 188 -1.29 -1.80 6.37
C GLY A 188 -1.75 -2.64 7.55
N THR A 189 -0.87 -3.53 8.01
CA THR A 189 -1.13 -4.46 9.10
C THR A 189 -0.18 -4.26 10.28
N PRO A 190 -0.65 -4.55 11.52
CA PRO A 190 -2.03 -4.88 11.87
C PRO A 190 -2.94 -3.66 11.84
N ALA A 191 -4.25 -3.85 11.60
CA ALA A 191 -5.26 -2.82 11.80
C ALA A 191 -6.40 -3.37 12.65
N PHE A 192 -6.78 -2.61 13.68
CA PHE A 192 -7.76 -3.03 14.68
C PHE A 192 -9.00 -2.14 14.69
N PHE A 193 -10.14 -2.76 14.91
CA PHE A 193 -11.43 -2.09 15.11
C PHE A 193 -12.15 -2.67 16.31
N VAL A 194 -12.62 -1.80 17.20
CA VAL A 194 -13.40 -2.15 18.38
C VAL A 194 -14.85 -1.76 18.14
N ASN A 195 -15.76 -2.70 18.02
CA ASN A 195 -17.15 -2.49 17.63
C ASN A 195 -17.30 -1.60 16.37
N GLY A 196 -16.36 -1.74 15.42
CA GLY A 196 -16.33 -0.97 14.19
C GLY A 196 -15.58 0.35 14.27
N ARG A 197 -15.16 0.83 15.44
CA ARG A 197 -14.31 2.02 15.58
C ARG A 197 -12.85 1.66 15.43
N ARG A 198 -12.16 2.40 14.55
CA ARG A 198 -10.74 2.15 14.28
C ARG A 198 -9.86 2.51 15.48
N LEU A 199 -8.98 1.58 15.88
CA LEU A 199 -7.90 1.87 16.83
C LEU A 199 -6.72 2.50 16.06
N PRO A 200 -6.29 3.72 16.40
CA PRO A 200 -5.10 4.33 15.77
C PRO A 200 -3.81 3.58 16.10
N GLY A 201 -2.86 3.55 15.15
CA GLY A 201 -1.47 3.17 15.41
C GLY A 201 -1.10 1.71 15.20
N GLY A 202 -1.97 0.87 14.61
CA GLY A 202 -1.61 -0.52 14.26
C GLY A 202 -1.21 -1.35 15.48
N ALA A 203 0.08 -1.68 15.65
CA ALA A 203 0.61 -2.39 16.83
C ALA A 203 0.61 -1.50 18.09
N ALA A 204 -0.58 -1.09 18.51
CA ALA A 204 -0.79 -0.19 19.63
C ALA A 204 -0.49 -0.86 21.00
N PRO A 205 -0.12 -0.09 22.04
CA PRO A 205 0.07 -0.62 23.39
C PRO A 205 -1.26 -0.97 24.06
N LEU A 206 -1.21 -1.83 25.08
CA LEU A 206 -2.38 -2.33 25.83
C LEU A 206 -3.32 -1.21 26.31
N ASP A 207 -2.77 -0.08 26.74
CA ASP A 207 -3.55 1.07 27.23
C ASP A 207 -4.45 1.68 26.14
N ALA A 208 -3.97 1.71 24.89
CA ALA A 208 -4.75 2.23 23.77
C ALA A 208 -5.95 1.31 23.47
N PHE A 209 -5.71 0.00 23.45
CA PHE A 209 -6.78 -0.99 23.36
C PHE A 209 -7.77 -0.84 24.50
N SER A 210 -7.26 -0.79 25.75
CA SER A 210 -8.11 -0.71 26.95
C SER A 210 -9.00 0.52 26.93
N SER A 211 -8.44 1.69 26.56
CA SER A 211 -9.22 2.93 26.51
C SER A 211 -10.41 2.82 25.54
N LEU A 212 -10.18 2.27 24.34
CA LEU A 212 -11.25 2.16 23.35
C LEU A 212 -12.25 1.04 23.70
N ILE A 213 -11.75 -0.09 24.22
CA ILE A 213 -12.61 -1.21 24.66
C ILE A 213 -13.52 -0.77 25.81
N ASP A 214 -13.00 -0.04 26.80
CA ASP A 214 -13.80 0.43 27.95
C ASP A 214 -14.90 1.42 27.49
N GLU A 215 -14.59 2.32 26.54
CA GLU A 215 -15.59 3.20 25.93
C GLU A 215 -16.70 2.41 25.22
N GLU A 216 -16.32 1.45 24.39
CA GLU A 216 -17.28 0.65 23.62
C GLU A 216 -18.07 -0.32 24.48
N LEU A 217 -17.46 -0.86 25.53
CA LEU A 217 -18.13 -1.70 26.52
C LEU A 217 -19.22 -0.92 27.25
N ALA A 218 -18.94 0.30 27.72
CA ALA A 218 -19.93 1.15 28.37
C ALA A 218 -21.14 1.47 27.47
N LYS A 219 -20.89 1.71 26.17
CA LYS A 219 -21.95 1.92 25.16
C LYS A 219 -22.78 0.65 24.96
N ALA A 220 -22.11 -0.50 24.81
CA ALA A 220 -22.76 -1.80 24.63
C ALA A 220 -23.60 -2.20 25.83
N GLU A 221 -23.13 -1.99 27.06
CA GLU A 221 -23.90 -2.16 28.29
C GLU A 221 -25.12 -1.23 28.35
N GLY A 222 -24.97 -0.01 27.81
CA GLY A 222 -26.10 0.92 27.66
C GLY A 222 -27.20 0.35 26.76
N LEU A 223 -26.85 -0.30 25.65
CA LEU A 223 -27.80 -0.96 24.76
C LEU A 223 -28.50 -2.15 25.46
N VAL A 224 -27.76 -2.94 26.23
CA VAL A 224 -28.34 -4.05 27.01
C VAL A 224 -29.33 -3.52 28.02
N ARG A 225 -29.01 -2.44 28.74
CA ARG A 225 -29.97 -1.78 29.67
C ARG A 225 -31.23 -1.26 28.98
N GLN A 226 -31.15 -0.95 27.67
CA GLN A 226 -32.29 -0.55 26.83
C GLN A 226 -33.07 -1.75 26.26
N GLY A 227 -32.72 -2.98 26.65
CA GLY A 227 -33.43 -4.21 26.27
C GLY A 227 -32.87 -4.90 25.02
N VAL A 228 -31.72 -4.47 24.48
CA VAL A 228 -31.06 -5.17 23.36
C VAL A 228 -30.40 -6.44 23.93
N PRO A 229 -30.71 -7.64 23.42
CA PRO A 229 -30.04 -8.87 23.84
C PRO A 229 -28.52 -8.79 23.57
N ALA A 230 -27.69 -9.33 24.46
CA ALA A 230 -26.23 -9.29 24.32
C ALA A 230 -25.75 -9.81 22.96
N SER A 231 -26.32 -10.92 22.48
CA SER A 231 -26.03 -11.50 21.17
C SER A 231 -26.36 -10.59 19.96
N GLN A 232 -27.19 -9.57 20.15
CA GLN A 232 -27.62 -8.64 19.10
C GLN A 232 -26.91 -7.27 19.18
N VAL A 233 -26.15 -7.03 20.25
CA VAL A 233 -25.48 -5.72 20.46
C VAL A 233 -24.60 -5.32 19.30
N TYR A 234 -23.75 -6.24 18.81
CA TYR A 234 -22.88 -5.93 17.67
C TYR A 234 -23.69 -5.60 16.41
N ALA A 235 -24.69 -6.39 16.07
CA ALA A 235 -25.58 -6.14 14.93
C ALA A 235 -26.26 -4.76 15.07
N LYS A 236 -26.73 -4.42 16.28
CA LYS A 236 -27.35 -3.12 16.56
C LYS A 236 -26.40 -1.94 16.35
N ILE A 237 -25.14 -2.08 16.76
CA ILE A 237 -24.10 -1.07 16.51
C ILE A 237 -23.85 -0.92 15.00
N GLN A 238 -23.85 -2.05 14.27
CA GLN A 238 -23.57 -2.08 12.83
C GLN A 238 -24.72 -1.55 11.95
N GLU A 239 -25.95 -1.35 12.47
CA GLU A 239 -27.07 -0.78 11.71
C GLU A 239 -26.76 0.61 11.12
N LYS A 240 -26.06 1.44 11.90
CA LYS A 240 -25.68 2.81 11.52
C LYS A 240 -24.24 2.95 11.04
N ALA A 241 -23.56 1.84 10.89
CA ALA A 241 -22.15 1.83 10.49
C ALA A 241 -21.98 2.21 9.02
N VAL A 242 -20.91 2.95 8.71
CA VAL A 242 -20.59 3.30 7.34
C VAL A 242 -19.98 2.11 6.60
N THR A 243 -20.41 1.90 5.36
CA THR A 243 -19.95 0.80 4.52
C THR A 243 -18.65 1.08 3.80
N SER A 244 -18.24 2.35 3.75
CA SER A 244 -16.96 2.76 3.17
C SER A 244 -16.38 3.89 4.01
N ALA A 245 -15.08 3.82 4.27
CA ALA A 245 -14.33 4.87 4.98
C ALA A 245 -14.10 6.09 4.12
N ALA A 246 -14.09 5.90 2.82
CA ALA A 246 -13.98 7.00 1.89
C ALA A 246 -15.38 7.56 1.59
N PRO A 247 -15.57 8.87 1.56
CA PRO A 247 -16.60 9.43 0.69
C PRO A 247 -16.39 8.77 -0.68
N PRO A 248 -17.45 8.56 -1.47
CA PRO A 248 -17.30 7.96 -2.80
C PRO A 248 -16.08 8.62 -3.46
N PRO A 249 -15.12 7.85 -4.01
CA PRO A 249 -13.84 8.39 -4.44
C PRO A 249 -14.11 9.61 -5.29
N VAL A 250 -13.55 10.75 -4.84
CA VAL A 250 -13.73 12.02 -5.55
C VAL A 250 -13.17 11.79 -6.95
N VAL A 251 -14.05 11.78 -7.92
CA VAL A 251 -13.63 11.63 -9.31
C VAL A 251 -12.97 12.93 -9.71
N LYS A 252 -11.70 12.84 -10.00
CA LYS A 252 -10.89 13.97 -10.43
C LYS A 252 -10.89 14.02 -11.96
N LYS A 253 -10.89 15.23 -12.50
CA LYS A 253 -10.68 15.39 -13.94
C LYS A 253 -9.20 15.12 -14.23
N VAL A 254 -8.92 13.89 -14.66
CA VAL A 254 -7.58 13.44 -15.05
C VAL A 254 -7.46 13.54 -16.55
N ASP A 255 -6.71 14.53 -17.04
CA ASP A 255 -6.49 14.69 -18.48
C ASP A 255 -5.39 13.75 -18.96
N VAL A 256 -5.63 13.11 -20.12
CA VAL A 256 -4.66 12.27 -20.82
C VAL A 256 -4.15 13.02 -22.04
N PRO A 257 -2.94 13.60 -22.03
CA PRO A 257 -2.38 14.26 -23.19
C PRO A 257 -2.28 13.32 -24.39
N ALA A 258 -2.45 13.84 -25.58
CA ALA A 258 -2.40 13.04 -26.81
C ALA A 258 -1.01 12.40 -27.04
N ASP A 259 0.02 13.04 -26.53
CA ASP A 259 1.42 12.60 -26.58
C ASP A 259 1.86 11.77 -25.37
N ALA A 260 0.95 11.44 -24.43
CA ALA A 260 1.29 10.56 -23.31
C ALA A 260 1.60 9.14 -23.80
N PRO A 261 2.68 8.52 -23.30
CA PRO A 261 2.94 7.12 -23.57
C PRO A 261 1.73 6.27 -23.17
N SER A 262 1.12 5.61 -24.13
CA SER A 262 -0.12 4.88 -23.88
C SER A 262 -0.22 3.59 -24.71
N PHE A 263 -1.07 2.67 -24.25
CA PHE A 263 -1.50 1.51 -24.99
C PHE A 263 -3.02 1.29 -24.83
N GLY A 264 -3.58 0.42 -25.67
CA GLY A 264 -5.02 0.16 -25.73
C GLY A 264 -5.79 1.17 -26.59
N PRO A 265 -7.08 0.93 -26.84
CA PRO A 265 -7.90 1.77 -27.71
C PRO A 265 -8.10 3.18 -27.14
N ALA A 266 -8.06 4.20 -28.00
CA ALA A 266 -8.29 5.59 -27.58
C ALA A 266 -9.68 5.81 -26.95
N MET A 267 -10.70 5.04 -27.39
CA MET A 267 -12.07 5.08 -26.89
C MET A 267 -12.40 3.84 -26.05
N ALA A 268 -11.45 3.40 -25.20
CA ALA A 268 -11.67 2.29 -24.30
C ALA A 268 -12.74 2.62 -23.25
N LYS A 269 -13.38 1.58 -22.69
CA LYS A 269 -14.36 1.72 -21.61
C LYS A 269 -13.75 2.25 -20.32
N VAL A 270 -12.48 1.90 -20.08
CA VAL A 270 -11.74 2.32 -18.87
C VAL A 270 -10.45 3.01 -19.30
N THR A 271 -10.21 4.18 -18.74
CA THR A 271 -8.95 4.90 -18.88
C THR A 271 -8.19 4.84 -17.55
N ILE A 272 -6.98 4.26 -17.57
CA ILE A 272 -6.07 4.22 -16.44
C ILE A 272 -4.95 5.20 -16.69
N VAL A 273 -4.68 6.08 -15.73
CA VAL A 273 -3.53 6.98 -15.75
C VAL A 273 -2.64 6.68 -14.56
N GLN A 274 -1.38 6.37 -14.83
CA GLN A 274 -0.37 6.13 -13.81
C GLN A 274 0.62 7.29 -13.77
N TRP A 275 0.82 7.88 -12.58
CA TRP A 275 2.00 8.69 -12.29
C TRP A 275 3.07 7.83 -11.64
N SER A 276 4.29 7.89 -12.20
CA SER A 276 5.34 6.96 -11.81
C SER A 276 6.73 7.56 -11.89
N ASP A 277 7.65 6.95 -11.13
CA ASP A 277 9.05 7.32 -11.01
C ASP A 277 9.92 6.09 -11.29
N PHE A 278 10.85 6.19 -12.23
CA PHE A 278 11.69 5.05 -12.63
C PHE A 278 12.69 4.61 -11.56
N GLN A 279 13.03 5.48 -10.61
CA GLN A 279 13.91 5.11 -9.50
C GLN A 279 13.14 4.61 -8.26
N CYS A 280 11.82 4.75 -8.23
CA CYS A 280 10.99 4.31 -7.11
C CYS A 280 10.86 2.77 -7.07
N PRO A 281 11.25 2.10 -5.96
CA PRO A 281 11.15 0.64 -5.84
C PRO A 281 9.71 0.12 -5.87
N TYR A 282 8.74 0.90 -5.45
CA TYR A 282 7.32 0.56 -5.54
C TYR A 282 6.80 0.61 -6.97
N CYS A 283 7.33 1.54 -7.79
CA CYS A 283 7.00 1.64 -9.21
C CYS A 283 7.53 0.44 -10.00
N SER A 284 8.76 0.00 -9.71
CA SER A 284 9.33 -1.21 -10.30
C SER A 284 8.47 -2.46 -9.99
N ARG A 285 7.99 -2.57 -8.75
CA ARG A 285 7.07 -3.66 -8.36
C ARG A 285 5.72 -3.59 -9.06
N ALA A 286 5.24 -2.38 -9.42
CA ALA A 286 4.01 -2.20 -10.16
C ALA A 286 4.16 -2.47 -11.67
N ALA A 287 5.35 -2.45 -12.24
CA ALA A 287 5.58 -2.63 -13.67
C ALA A 287 5.03 -3.97 -14.22
N PRO A 288 5.19 -5.14 -13.56
CA PRO A 288 4.56 -6.38 -14.00
C PRO A 288 3.03 -6.30 -14.06
N MET A 289 2.39 -5.53 -13.17
CA MET A 289 0.95 -5.33 -13.18
C MET A 289 0.49 -4.56 -14.42
N VAL A 290 1.28 -3.60 -14.90
CA VAL A 290 1.01 -2.86 -16.15
C VAL A 290 1.02 -3.81 -17.35
N ALA A 291 1.94 -4.78 -17.38
CA ALA A 291 1.95 -5.82 -18.41
C ALA A 291 0.68 -6.71 -18.32
N GLN A 292 0.28 -7.12 -17.12
CA GLN A 292 -0.95 -7.90 -16.91
C GLN A 292 -2.22 -7.14 -17.35
N ILE A 293 -2.30 -5.83 -17.12
CA ILE A 293 -3.40 -4.98 -17.62
C ILE A 293 -3.47 -5.06 -19.15
N ARG A 294 -2.33 -4.92 -19.83
CA ARG A 294 -2.25 -4.98 -21.31
C ARG A 294 -2.74 -6.31 -21.86
N GLU A 295 -2.38 -7.40 -21.20
CA GLU A 295 -2.75 -8.77 -21.61
C GLU A 295 -4.22 -9.08 -21.30
N THR A 296 -4.70 -8.66 -20.12
CA THR A 296 -6.05 -9.02 -19.65
C THR A 296 -7.13 -8.18 -20.33
N TYR A 297 -6.85 -6.91 -20.62
CA TYR A 297 -7.85 -5.95 -21.10
C TYR A 297 -7.45 -5.24 -22.41
N PRO A 298 -7.03 -5.96 -23.46
CA PRO A 298 -6.48 -5.35 -24.68
C PRO A 298 -7.49 -4.46 -25.44
N LYS A 299 -8.80 -4.63 -25.22
CA LYS A 299 -9.87 -3.91 -25.89
C LYS A 299 -10.63 -2.93 -25.01
N ASP A 300 -10.63 -3.15 -23.70
CA ASP A 300 -11.49 -2.42 -22.76
C ASP A 300 -10.72 -1.35 -21.97
N VAL A 301 -9.39 -1.41 -21.92
CA VAL A 301 -8.57 -0.47 -21.17
C VAL A 301 -7.64 0.34 -22.07
N ARG A 302 -7.68 1.66 -21.93
CA ARG A 302 -6.62 2.58 -22.35
C ARG A 302 -5.74 2.86 -21.12
N PHE A 303 -4.45 2.59 -21.21
CA PHE A 303 -3.48 2.91 -20.19
C PHE A 303 -2.59 4.05 -20.65
N ALA A 304 -2.35 5.04 -19.79
CA ALA A 304 -1.46 6.16 -20.05
C ALA A 304 -0.46 6.34 -18.87
N PHE A 305 0.79 6.52 -19.23
CA PHE A 305 1.88 6.78 -18.27
C PHE A 305 2.15 8.28 -18.19
N ARG A 306 2.40 8.77 -16.97
CA ARG A 306 2.85 10.14 -16.70
C ARG A 306 4.04 10.14 -15.75
N HIS A 307 4.98 11.01 -16.01
CA HIS A 307 6.20 11.14 -15.22
C HIS A 307 5.94 11.90 -13.92
N PHE A 308 6.43 11.34 -12.80
CA PHE A 308 6.41 12.01 -11.51
C PHE A 308 7.68 11.68 -10.72
N PRO A 309 8.86 12.14 -11.20
CA PRO A 309 10.11 11.95 -10.48
C PRO A 309 10.04 12.59 -9.10
N LEU A 310 10.33 11.81 -8.06
CA LEU A 310 10.40 12.28 -6.69
C LEU A 310 11.65 13.15 -6.48
N PRO A 311 11.70 13.97 -5.40
CA PRO A 311 12.82 14.87 -5.18
C PRO A 311 14.18 14.18 -5.18
N PRO A 312 15.25 14.83 -5.69
CA PRO A 312 16.58 14.22 -5.81
C PRO A 312 17.24 13.85 -4.48
N THR A 313 16.71 14.35 -3.35
CA THR A 313 17.09 13.92 -2.01
C THR A 313 16.64 12.47 -1.69
N MET A 314 15.66 11.96 -2.41
CA MET A 314 15.16 10.59 -2.31
C MET A 314 15.59 9.75 -3.52
N HIS A 315 15.44 10.30 -4.72
CA HIS A 315 15.68 9.64 -6.00
C HIS A 315 16.55 10.53 -6.91
N PRO A 316 17.89 10.48 -6.78
CA PRO A 316 18.79 11.43 -7.43
C PRO A 316 18.74 11.39 -8.97
N ASP A 317 18.48 10.22 -9.56
CA ASP A 317 18.46 10.02 -11.01
C ASP A 317 17.06 10.06 -11.63
N ALA A 318 16.00 10.17 -10.81
CA ALA A 318 14.62 10.07 -11.27
C ALA A 318 14.25 11.10 -12.34
N ALA A 319 14.72 12.36 -12.19
CA ALA A 319 14.48 13.42 -13.17
C ALA A 319 15.17 13.13 -14.50
N LEU A 320 16.38 12.57 -14.49
CA LEU A 320 17.10 12.17 -15.67
C LEU A 320 16.42 10.99 -16.37
N ALA A 321 16.01 9.98 -15.60
CA ALA A 321 15.26 8.82 -16.11
C ALA A 321 13.91 9.22 -16.71
N ALA A 322 13.20 10.19 -16.12
CA ALA A 322 11.97 10.73 -16.70
C ALA A 322 12.23 11.38 -18.07
N ARG A 323 13.29 12.18 -18.20
CA ARG A 323 13.71 12.76 -19.48
C ARG A 323 14.10 11.69 -20.50
N ALA A 324 14.76 10.61 -20.07
CA ALA A 324 15.06 9.46 -20.90
C ALA A 324 13.81 8.79 -21.47
N GLY A 325 12.77 8.65 -20.64
CA GLY A 325 11.47 8.17 -21.08
C GLY A 325 10.85 9.04 -22.19
N VAL A 326 10.87 10.38 -22.02
CA VAL A 326 10.39 11.34 -23.04
C VAL A 326 11.24 11.26 -24.31
N ALA A 327 12.56 11.16 -24.19
CA ALA A 327 13.47 11.02 -25.33
C ALA A 327 13.22 9.72 -26.12
N ALA A 328 12.97 8.63 -25.42
CA ALA A 328 12.63 7.35 -26.05
C ALA A 328 11.23 7.40 -26.70
N GLN A 329 10.27 8.08 -26.07
CA GLN A 329 8.93 8.30 -26.63
C GLN A 329 8.98 9.03 -27.96
N ALA A 330 9.83 10.06 -28.09
CA ALA A 330 10.03 10.81 -29.33
C ALA A 330 10.60 9.96 -30.50
N GLN A 331 11.07 8.74 -30.19
CA GLN A 331 11.56 7.74 -31.15
C GLN A 331 10.70 6.47 -31.18
N GLY A 332 9.48 6.49 -30.56
CA GLY A 332 8.53 5.38 -30.55
C GLY A 332 8.96 4.18 -29.70
N LYS A 333 9.94 4.35 -28.78
CA LYS A 333 10.51 3.27 -27.96
C LYS A 333 10.30 3.45 -26.46
N PHE A 334 9.24 4.19 -26.06
CA PHE A 334 8.97 4.44 -24.64
C PHE A 334 8.89 3.15 -23.82
N TRP A 335 8.06 2.18 -24.24
CA TRP A 335 7.80 0.98 -23.43
C TRP A 335 9.05 0.10 -23.30
N GLN A 336 9.89 0.03 -24.32
CA GLN A 336 11.18 -0.67 -24.25
C GLN A 336 12.13 -0.02 -23.24
N MET A 337 12.22 1.32 -23.27
CA MET A 337 13.03 2.07 -22.31
C MET A 337 12.46 2.01 -20.91
N HIS A 338 11.14 2.07 -20.76
CA HIS A 338 10.40 1.89 -19.51
C HIS A 338 10.76 0.57 -18.84
N ASP A 339 10.64 -0.54 -19.58
CA ASP A 339 10.89 -1.88 -19.06
C ASP A 339 12.38 -2.02 -18.69
N TRP A 340 13.28 -1.47 -19.51
CA TRP A 340 14.71 -1.46 -19.22
C TRP A 340 15.02 -0.69 -17.94
N MET A 341 14.51 0.54 -17.79
CA MET A 341 14.78 1.37 -16.61
C MET A 341 14.27 0.73 -15.32
N TYR A 342 13.11 0.07 -15.33
CA TYR A 342 12.64 -0.65 -14.15
C TYR A 342 13.42 -1.92 -13.83
N ALA A 343 13.99 -2.56 -14.82
CA ALA A 343 14.91 -3.68 -14.61
C ALA A 343 16.30 -3.27 -14.09
N HIS A 344 16.68 -1.98 -14.29
CA HIS A 344 18.04 -1.46 -14.02
C HIS A 344 18.00 -0.21 -13.15
N GLN A 345 17.19 -0.19 -12.08
CA GLN A 345 16.97 0.99 -11.24
C GLN A 345 18.23 1.60 -10.60
N HIS A 346 19.31 0.85 -10.54
CA HIS A 346 20.62 1.30 -10.02
C HIS A 346 21.56 1.81 -11.12
N GLU A 347 21.14 1.81 -12.38
CA GLU A 347 21.92 2.18 -13.57
C GLU A 347 21.19 3.27 -14.38
N LEU A 348 20.68 4.31 -13.70
CA LEU A 348 19.91 5.38 -14.34
C LEU A 348 20.74 6.66 -14.56
N ASP A 349 22.06 6.57 -14.48
CA ASP A 349 22.98 7.63 -14.88
C ASP A 349 22.97 7.82 -16.41
N GLN A 350 23.49 8.97 -16.88
CA GLN A 350 23.44 9.34 -18.29
C GLN A 350 24.14 8.32 -19.19
N ALA A 351 25.31 7.80 -18.79
CA ALA A 351 26.08 6.87 -19.62
C ALA A 351 25.34 5.54 -19.79
N SER A 352 24.74 5.02 -18.71
CA SER A 352 23.94 3.80 -18.71
C SER A 352 22.68 3.96 -19.57
N LEU A 353 21.98 5.10 -19.47
CA LEU A 353 20.79 5.39 -20.27
C LEU A 353 21.12 5.53 -21.76
N GLU A 354 22.25 6.15 -22.13
CA GLU A 354 22.71 6.24 -23.53
C GLU A 354 23.10 4.87 -24.10
N LYS A 355 23.75 4.02 -23.30
CA LYS A 355 24.05 2.63 -23.65
C LYS A 355 22.77 1.83 -23.87
N ALA A 356 21.80 1.98 -22.97
CA ALA A 356 20.47 1.36 -23.10
C ALA A 356 19.77 1.83 -24.37
N ALA A 357 19.77 3.12 -24.67
CA ALA A 357 19.20 3.66 -25.90
C ALA A 357 19.79 2.98 -27.14
N GLY A 358 21.11 2.82 -27.19
CA GLY A 358 21.79 2.11 -28.28
C GLY A 358 21.36 0.64 -28.39
N SER A 359 21.29 -0.09 -27.27
CA SER A 359 20.87 -1.50 -27.24
C SER A 359 19.39 -1.70 -27.65
N LEU A 360 18.56 -0.71 -27.39
CA LEU A 360 17.14 -0.69 -27.78
C LEU A 360 16.91 -0.21 -29.21
N GLY A 361 17.97 0.14 -29.95
CA GLY A 361 17.90 0.56 -31.33
C GLY A 361 17.39 2.00 -31.52
N LEU A 362 17.64 2.88 -30.55
CA LEU A 362 17.42 4.32 -30.70
C LEU A 362 18.63 4.98 -31.33
N ASP A 363 18.41 6.12 -32.01
CA ASP A 363 19.46 7.03 -32.37
C ASP A 363 20.02 7.70 -31.10
N VAL A 364 21.24 7.30 -30.70
CA VAL A 364 21.88 7.76 -29.46
C VAL A 364 22.20 9.26 -29.50
N ALA A 365 22.57 9.80 -30.66
CA ALA A 365 22.86 11.22 -30.78
C ALA A 365 21.58 12.06 -30.58
N ARG A 366 20.51 11.67 -31.21
CA ARG A 366 19.17 12.27 -31.04
C ARG A 366 18.67 12.10 -29.61
N PHE A 367 18.86 10.92 -29.00
CA PHE A 367 18.49 10.65 -27.62
C PHE A 367 19.23 11.56 -26.64
N ARG A 368 20.56 11.67 -26.78
CA ARG A 368 21.42 12.57 -25.97
C ARG A 368 20.99 14.03 -26.10
N ALA A 369 20.74 14.49 -27.33
CA ALA A 369 20.25 15.85 -27.56
C ALA A 369 18.90 16.10 -26.88
N ALA A 370 18.00 15.11 -26.88
CA ALA A 370 16.72 15.20 -26.23
C ALA A 370 16.86 15.25 -24.71
N LEU A 371 17.80 14.52 -24.08
CA LEU A 371 18.04 14.57 -22.62
C LEU A 371 18.40 16.00 -22.14
N ALA A 372 19.11 16.77 -22.95
CA ALA A 372 19.54 18.13 -22.62
C ALA A 372 18.53 19.21 -23.08
N ASN A 373 17.43 18.81 -23.73
CA ASN A 373 16.48 19.75 -24.33
C ASN A 373 15.49 20.29 -23.30
N ALA A 374 15.33 21.59 -23.22
CA ALA A 374 14.37 22.27 -22.37
C ALA A 374 12.91 21.84 -22.63
N ALA A 375 12.57 21.46 -23.87
CA ALA A 375 11.22 20.96 -24.17
C ALA A 375 10.96 19.58 -23.50
N THR A 376 11.98 18.73 -23.40
CA THR A 376 11.89 17.45 -22.68
C THR A 376 11.65 17.67 -21.17
N GLU A 377 12.39 18.62 -20.59
CA GLU A 377 12.20 19.00 -19.19
C GLU A 377 10.80 19.61 -18.95
N ALA A 378 10.36 20.51 -19.82
CA ALA A 378 9.03 21.10 -19.75
C ALA A 378 7.92 20.05 -19.84
N ARG A 379 8.13 18.99 -20.65
CA ARG A 379 7.17 17.88 -20.75
C ARG A 379 7.07 17.09 -19.44
N VAL A 380 8.20 16.78 -18.80
CA VAL A 380 8.22 16.12 -17.48
C VAL A 380 7.56 17.03 -16.44
N LYS A 381 7.87 18.33 -16.44
CA LYS A 381 7.26 19.30 -15.54
C LYS A 381 5.75 19.37 -15.71
N ALA A 382 5.23 19.35 -16.93
CA ALA A 382 3.80 19.35 -17.21
C ALA A 382 3.09 18.11 -16.61
N ASP A 383 3.76 16.96 -16.58
CA ASP A 383 3.25 15.76 -15.94
C ASP A 383 3.23 15.88 -14.40
N ILE A 384 4.28 16.47 -13.82
CA ILE A 384 4.35 16.73 -12.37
C ILE A 384 3.26 17.71 -11.96
N ASP A 385 3.12 18.83 -12.68
CA ASP A 385 2.12 19.87 -12.39
C ASP A 385 0.69 19.29 -12.45
N ALA A 386 0.41 18.50 -13.48
CA ALA A 386 -0.90 17.85 -13.64
C ALA A 386 -1.17 16.81 -12.54
N GLY A 387 -0.15 16.04 -12.15
CA GLY A 387 -0.26 15.11 -11.02
C GLY A 387 -0.55 15.84 -9.72
N SER A 388 0.20 16.90 -9.44
CA SER A 388 0.02 17.73 -8.24
C SER A 388 -1.37 18.37 -8.20
N ALA A 389 -1.89 18.84 -9.32
CA ALA A 389 -3.24 19.43 -9.43
C ALA A 389 -4.35 18.42 -9.09
N VAL A 390 -4.13 17.12 -9.31
CA VAL A 390 -5.05 16.05 -8.91
C VAL A 390 -4.66 15.35 -7.62
N GLY A 391 -3.69 15.91 -6.87
CA GLY A 391 -3.30 15.47 -5.53
C GLY A 391 -2.34 14.28 -5.50
N VAL A 392 -1.63 13.99 -6.60
CA VAL A 392 -0.52 13.03 -6.58
C VAL A 392 0.59 13.58 -5.70
N SER A 393 0.99 12.82 -4.70
CA SER A 393 2.07 13.16 -3.75
C SER A 393 3.07 12.02 -3.55
N ALA A 394 2.80 10.84 -4.13
CA ALA A 394 3.64 9.66 -4.05
C ALA A 394 3.54 8.85 -5.34
N THR A 395 4.47 7.92 -5.54
CA THR A 395 4.50 7.02 -6.70
C THR A 395 4.62 5.56 -6.28
N PRO A 396 4.00 4.63 -7.03
CA PRO A 396 3.08 4.88 -8.13
C PRO A 396 1.70 5.33 -7.65
N THR A 397 1.04 6.25 -8.35
CA THR A 397 -0.37 6.60 -8.15
C THR A 397 -1.14 6.27 -9.42
N PHE A 398 -2.26 5.56 -9.28
CA PHE A 398 -3.14 5.18 -10.38
C PHE A 398 -4.50 5.87 -10.25
N PHE A 399 -5.03 6.29 -11.40
CA PHE A 399 -6.43 6.72 -11.51
C PHE A 399 -7.15 5.84 -12.53
N VAL A 400 -8.27 5.28 -12.14
CA VAL A 400 -9.17 4.48 -12.98
C VAL A 400 -10.43 5.29 -13.24
N ASN A 401 -10.64 5.74 -14.47
CA ASN A 401 -11.71 6.67 -14.83
C ASN A 401 -11.82 7.86 -13.87
N GLY A 402 -10.67 8.48 -13.54
CA GLY A 402 -10.60 9.64 -12.66
C GLY A 402 -10.70 9.33 -11.16
N ARG A 403 -10.88 8.08 -10.76
CA ARG A 403 -10.86 7.62 -9.36
C ARG A 403 -9.48 7.19 -8.96
N GLU A 404 -8.95 7.74 -7.88
CA GLU A 404 -7.68 7.30 -7.35
C GLU A 404 -7.81 5.88 -6.80
N HIS A 405 -6.98 4.98 -7.32
CA HIS A 405 -6.88 3.61 -6.82
C HIS A 405 -5.97 3.59 -5.59
N VAL A 406 -6.56 3.47 -4.41
CA VAL A 406 -5.84 3.45 -3.14
C VAL A 406 -5.10 2.11 -2.99
N GLY A 407 -3.78 2.16 -2.72
CA GLY A 407 -2.94 0.97 -2.67
C GLY A 407 -2.48 0.46 -4.05
N GLY A 408 -2.46 1.31 -5.04
CA GLY A 408 -2.30 1.06 -6.48
C GLY A 408 -1.13 0.21 -6.96
N TRP A 409 -0.18 -0.15 -6.09
CA TRP A 409 0.91 -1.07 -6.40
C TRP A 409 0.75 -2.43 -5.69
N ALA A 410 -0.29 -2.57 -4.87
CA ALA A 410 -0.40 -3.65 -3.91
C ALA A 410 -0.86 -4.98 -4.51
N SER A 411 -1.76 -4.99 -5.49
CA SER A 411 -2.20 -6.25 -6.09
C SER A 411 -2.94 -6.01 -7.42
N PHE A 412 -2.59 -6.81 -8.43
CA PHE A 412 -3.32 -6.82 -9.69
C PHE A 412 -4.81 -7.15 -9.49
N GLU A 413 -5.15 -8.06 -8.57
CA GLU A 413 -6.52 -8.46 -8.29
C GLU A 413 -7.38 -7.30 -7.75
N SER A 414 -6.80 -6.42 -6.91
CA SER A 414 -7.49 -5.22 -6.43
C SER A 414 -7.80 -4.26 -7.58
N LEU A 415 -6.80 -3.98 -8.41
CA LEU A 415 -6.96 -3.12 -9.59
C LEU A 415 -7.90 -3.75 -10.61
N LYS A 416 -7.81 -5.06 -10.83
CA LYS A 416 -8.71 -5.84 -11.68
C LYS A 416 -10.17 -5.69 -11.25
N SER A 417 -10.45 -5.85 -9.95
CA SER A 417 -11.81 -5.68 -9.41
C SER A 417 -12.37 -4.28 -9.71
N GLU A 418 -11.53 -3.24 -9.62
CA GLU A 418 -11.94 -1.87 -9.94
C GLU A 418 -12.16 -1.68 -11.45
N ILE A 419 -11.27 -2.20 -12.29
CA ILE A 419 -11.42 -2.19 -13.74
C ILE A 419 -12.73 -2.87 -14.15
N ASP A 420 -13.02 -4.06 -13.61
CA ASP A 420 -14.26 -4.80 -13.94
C ASP A 420 -15.52 -4.02 -13.52
N LYS A 421 -15.51 -3.35 -12.38
CA LYS A 421 -16.60 -2.45 -11.93
C LYS A 421 -16.78 -1.26 -12.88
N GLU A 422 -15.69 -0.64 -13.32
CA GLU A 422 -15.74 0.49 -14.25
C GLU A 422 -16.13 0.07 -15.67
N ILE A 423 -15.77 -1.13 -16.13
CA ILE A 423 -16.28 -1.70 -17.39
C ILE A 423 -17.81 -1.85 -17.32
N ALA A 424 -18.32 -2.45 -16.25
CA ALA A 424 -19.77 -2.62 -16.08
C ALA A 424 -20.52 -1.27 -16.01
N ARG A 425 -19.90 -0.25 -15.43
CA ARG A 425 -20.44 1.11 -15.40
C ARG A 425 -20.43 1.76 -16.79
N ALA A 426 -19.34 1.61 -17.53
CA ALA A 426 -19.22 2.08 -18.90
C ALA A 426 -20.27 1.43 -19.81
N ASP A 427 -20.48 0.10 -19.68
CA ASP A 427 -21.49 -0.63 -20.46
C ASP A 427 -22.91 -0.12 -20.20
N LYS A 428 -23.25 0.24 -18.96
CA LYS A 428 -24.54 0.87 -18.64
C LYS A 428 -24.71 2.22 -19.33
N LEU A 429 -23.68 3.06 -19.35
CA LEU A 429 -23.72 4.36 -20.03
C LEU A 429 -23.85 4.21 -21.55
N LEU A 430 -23.07 3.31 -22.13
CA LEU A 430 -23.17 3.00 -23.57
C LEU A 430 -24.57 2.48 -23.94
N SER A 431 -25.12 1.58 -23.12
CA SER A 431 -26.48 1.05 -23.30
C SER A 431 -27.57 2.12 -23.15
N SER A 432 -27.31 3.19 -22.39
CA SER A 432 -28.19 4.35 -22.24
C SER A 432 -28.07 5.39 -23.38
N GLY A 433 -27.22 5.13 -24.38
CA GLY A 433 -27.06 5.98 -25.58
C GLY A 433 -25.89 6.97 -25.49
N VAL A 434 -25.02 6.88 -24.49
CA VAL A 434 -23.76 7.66 -24.46
C VAL A 434 -22.87 7.19 -25.61
N LYS A 435 -22.34 8.13 -26.41
CA LYS A 435 -21.42 7.80 -27.50
C LYS A 435 -20.03 7.41 -26.92
N PRO A 436 -19.32 6.45 -27.55
CA PRO A 436 -17.97 6.06 -27.09
C PRO A 436 -16.99 7.23 -26.95
N ALA A 437 -17.07 8.23 -27.85
CA ALA A 437 -16.21 9.42 -27.80
C ALA A 437 -16.46 10.29 -26.54
N ASP A 438 -17.67 10.27 -26.01
CA ASP A 438 -18.08 11.08 -24.86
C ASP A 438 -17.98 10.30 -23.53
N LEU A 439 -17.71 8.99 -23.62
CA LEU A 439 -17.80 8.08 -22.49
C LEU A 439 -16.89 8.49 -21.32
N TYR A 440 -15.62 8.75 -21.59
CA TYR A 440 -14.67 9.13 -20.52
C TYR A 440 -15.12 10.44 -19.84
N GLY A 441 -15.48 11.45 -20.62
CA GLY A 441 -16.02 12.70 -20.10
C GLY A 441 -17.25 12.48 -19.21
N ARG A 442 -18.13 11.58 -19.59
CA ARG A 442 -19.35 11.24 -18.85
C ARG A 442 -19.02 10.48 -17.55
N LEU A 443 -18.09 9.51 -17.60
CA LEU A 443 -17.64 8.74 -16.44
C LEU A 443 -17.05 9.61 -15.36
N ILE A 444 -16.27 10.66 -15.71
CA ILE A 444 -15.69 11.59 -14.75
C ILE A 444 -16.67 12.69 -14.29
N ALA A 445 -17.72 13.01 -15.06
CA ALA A 445 -18.72 14.00 -14.71
C ALA A 445 -19.83 13.45 -13.78
N ASP A 446 -20.35 12.24 -14.05
CA ASP A 446 -21.44 11.61 -13.27
C ASP A 446 -21.04 11.24 -11.84
N SER A 447 -19.77 11.37 -11.53
CA SER A 447 -19.21 11.02 -10.22
C SER A 447 -19.05 12.23 -9.31
N ALA A 448 -19.12 13.44 -9.81
CA ALA A 448 -19.45 14.61 -9.04
C ALA A 448 -20.95 14.50 -8.76
N GLY A 449 -21.33 13.97 -7.59
CA GLY A 449 -22.74 13.92 -7.16
C GLY A 449 -23.43 15.26 -7.39
N PRO A 450 -24.77 15.32 -7.46
CA PRO A 450 -25.47 16.56 -7.75
C PRO A 450 -24.92 17.64 -6.84
N SER A 451 -24.25 18.61 -7.43
CA SER A 451 -23.82 19.81 -6.74
C SER A 451 -25.08 20.38 -6.12
N GLY A 452 -25.24 20.18 -4.82
CA GLY A 452 -26.33 20.78 -4.09
C GLY A 452 -26.26 22.26 -4.34
N ALA A 453 -27.19 22.76 -5.14
CA ALA A 453 -27.54 24.15 -5.16
C ALA A 453 -27.88 24.53 -3.71
N ARG A 454 -26.93 25.15 -3.04
CA ARG A 454 -27.21 25.92 -1.83
C ARG A 454 -27.47 27.32 -2.32
N ASN A 455 -28.78 27.67 -2.40
CA ASN A 455 -29.23 29.03 -2.27
C ASN A 455 -28.94 29.55 -0.86
#